data_5d7c9f638e19044eaf4bea922e1d3ce6
#
_entry.id   5d7c9f638e19044eaf4bea922e1d3ce6
#
_cell.length_a   1.000
_cell.length_b   1.000
_cell.length_c   1.000
_cell.angle_alpha   90.00
_cell.angle_beta   90.00
_cell.angle_gamma   90.00
#
_symmetry.space_group_name_H-M   'P 1'
#
loop_
_entity.id
_entity.type
_entity.pdbx_description
1 polymer ?
#
loop_
_entity_poly.entity_id
_entity_poly.type
_entity_poly.pdbx_seq_one_letter_code
_entity_poly.pdbx_strand_id
1 'polypeptide(L)'
;DRNYNDADIVFITHDHYDHYSEDDIDKVRKFNSIFVIPDDLLPKLLEKGINQENIFTLDSGDTEIIDGIKVEAVPAYNTNKPFHPKENNWLGYIIEIKGVRYYIAGDTDITEENKKVKCDVAFVPVGGTYTMDFKEAAQLINIIKPKFAIPVHYGSVVGSKQDATDFIKLLYPTIKGINLINQ
;
A
#
# COMPACT_ATOMS: atom_id res chain seq x y z
N ASP A 1 -13.89 -15.65 -11.95
CA ASP A 1 -14.38 -14.87 -10.82
C ASP A 1 -14.50 -15.79 -9.61
N ARG A 2 -13.56 -15.73 -8.68
CA ARG A 2 -13.58 -16.49 -7.43
C ARG A 2 -13.95 -15.54 -6.29
N ASN A 3 -15.01 -15.89 -5.54
CA ASN A 3 -15.24 -15.30 -4.22
C ASN A 3 -14.40 -16.07 -3.23
N TYR A 4 -13.43 -15.40 -2.61
CA TYR A 4 -12.55 -16.03 -1.62
C TYR A 4 -13.19 -16.02 -0.24
N ASN A 5 -13.84 -14.88 0.16
CA ASN A 5 -14.51 -14.66 1.45
C ASN A 5 -13.68 -15.15 2.66
N ASP A 6 -12.37 -14.88 2.66
CA ASP A 6 -11.42 -15.40 3.64
C ASP A 6 -10.51 -14.33 4.24
N ALA A 7 -10.68 -13.05 3.87
CA ALA A 7 -9.91 -11.95 4.43
C ALA A 7 -10.28 -11.71 5.90
N ASP A 8 -9.31 -11.80 6.81
CA ASP A 8 -9.47 -11.40 8.21
C ASP A 8 -9.43 -9.88 8.35
N ILE A 9 -8.45 -9.24 7.69
CA ILE A 9 -8.26 -7.78 7.70
C ILE A 9 -8.08 -7.29 6.26
N VAL A 10 -8.76 -6.20 5.91
CA VAL A 10 -8.66 -5.50 4.63
C VAL A 10 -8.07 -4.12 4.88
N PHE A 11 -6.91 -3.85 4.31
CA PHE A 11 -6.25 -2.55 4.34
C PHE A 11 -6.55 -1.79 3.05
N ILE A 12 -7.02 -0.56 3.16
CA ILE A 12 -7.27 0.32 2.01
C ILE A 12 -6.45 1.58 2.19
N THR A 13 -5.64 1.92 1.21
CA THR A 13 -4.70 3.04 1.29
C THR A 13 -5.35 4.39 0.99
N HIS A 14 -6.30 4.42 0.04
CA HIS A 14 -6.96 5.64 -0.40
C HIS A 14 -8.18 5.37 -1.30
N ASP A 15 -8.90 6.44 -1.67
CA ASP A 15 -10.22 6.41 -2.30
C ASP A 15 -10.16 6.46 -3.85
N HIS A 16 -9.16 5.95 -4.50
CA HIS A 16 -9.19 5.76 -5.95
C HIS A 16 -9.78 4.40 -6.32
N TYR A 17 -10.45 4.32 -7.48
CA TYR A 17 -11.22 3.14 -7.94
C TYR A 17 -10.40 1.85 -8.06
N ASP A 18 -9.09 1.95 -8.25
CA ASP A 18 -8.15 0.84 -8.35
C ASP A 18 -7.57 0.40 -6.99
N HIS A 19 -7.91 1.12 -5.91
CA HIS A 19 -7.56 0.81 -4.53
C HIS A 19 -8.78 0.60 -3.64
N TYR A 20 -9.89 1.29 -3.91
CA TYR A 20 -11.19 1.08 -3.28
C TYR A 20 -12.18 0.55 -4.32
N SER A 21 -12.30 -0.75 -4.44
CA SER A 21 -13.26 -1.45 -5.30
C SER A 21 -14.29 -2.19 -4.46
N GLU A 22 -15.53 -1.72 -4.47
CA GLU A 22 -16.62 -2.33 -3.71
C GLU A 22 -16.85 -3.79 -4.12
N ASP A 23 -16.77 -4.05 -5.43
CA ASP A 23 -16.96 -5.40 -5.99
C ASP A 23 -15.86 -6.36 -5.53
N ASP A 24 -14.60 -5.88 -5.41
CA ASP A 24 -13.48 -6.72 -4.97
C ASP A 24 -13.48 -6.89 -3.45
N ILE A 25 -13.90 -5.87 -2.70
CA ILE A 25 -14.15 -5.99 -1.26
C ILE A 25 -15.16 -7.12 -1.00
N ASP A 26 -16.27 -7.17 -1.74
CA ASP A 26 -17.31 -8.20 -1.57
C ASP A 26 -16.82 -9.62 -1.93
N LYS A 27 -15.83 -9.74 -2.82
CA LYS A 27 -15.22 -11.04 -3.16
C LYS A 27 -14.30 -11.59 -2.07
N VAL A 28 -13.71 -10.73 -1.25
CA VAL A 28 -12.68 -11.14 -0.26
C VAL A 28 -13.20 -11.09 1.17
N ARG A 29 -14.08 -10.16 1.52
CA ARG A 29 -14.52 -9.96 2.90
C ARG A 29 -15.37 -11.11 3.43
N LYS A 30 -15.21 -11.38 4.73
CA LYS A 30 -16.16 -12.11 5.59
C LYS A 30 -17.11 -11.12 6.25
N PHE A 31 -18.15 -11.64 6.91
CA PHE A 31 -19.08 -10.84 7.71
C PHE A 31 -18.36 -10.02 8.81
N ASN A 32 -17.33 -10.60 9.41
CA ASN A 32 -16.57 -10.02 10.51
C ASN A 32 -15.15 -9.55 10.10
N SER A 33 -14.89 -9.33 8.82
CA SER A 33 -13.63 -8.74 8.37
C SER A 33 -13.43 -7.37 8.98
N ILE A 34 -12.23 -7.12 9.44
CA ILE A 34 -11.80 -5.81 9.94
C ILE A 34 -11.31 -4.98 8.75
N PHE A 35 -11.64 -3.69 8.76
CA PHE A 35 -11.17 -2.73 7.76
C PHE A 35 -10.27 -1.70 8.42
N VAL A 36 -9.11 -1.45 7.81
CA VAL A 36 -8.15 -0.42 8.24
C VAL A 36 -8.01 0.58 7.09
N ILE A 37 -8.42 1.82 7.34
CA ILE A 37 -8.65 2.81 6.29
C ILE A 37 -8.22 4.22 6.73
N PRO A 38 -7.95 5.16 5.80
CA PRO A 38 -7.97 6.58 6.10
C PRO A 38 -9.42 7.05 6.37
N ASP A 39 -9.56 8.16 7.13
CA ASP A 39 -10.85 8.61 7.67
C ASP A 39 -11.89 8.96 6.59
N ASP A 40 -11.45 9.46 5.44
CA ASP A 40 -12.32 9.85 4.32
C ASP A 40 -13.12 8.66 3.71
N LEU A 41 -12.68 7.43 3.92
CA LEU A 41 -13.40 6.22 3.48
C LEU A 41 -14.47 5.73 4.46
N LEU A 42 -14.51 6.22 5.69
CA LEU A 42 -15.46 5.77 6.72
C LEU A 42 -16.92 5.88 6.26
N PRO A 43 -17.39 7.01 5.69
CA PRO A 43 -18.79 7.12 5.24
C PRO A 43 -19.14 6.05 4.18
N LYS A 44 -18.23 5.77 3.25
CA LYS A 44 -18.45 4.79 2.16
C LYS A 44 -18.60 3.37 2.69
N LEU A 45 -17.78 2.97 3.65
CA LEU A 45 -17.87 1.64 4.25
C LEU A 45 -19.15 1.48 5.08
N LEU A 46 -19.56 2.53 5.80
CA LEU A 46 -20.82 2.52 6.55
C LEU A 46 -22.02 2.43 5.60
N GLU A 47 -22.04 3.17 4.48
CA GLU A 47 -23.08 3.10 3.45
C GLU A 47 -23.15 1.71 2.81
N LYS A 48 -22.00 1.05 2.64
CA LYS A 48 -21.89 -0.33 2.17
C LYS A 48 -22.38 -1.36 3.20
N GLY A 49 -22.74 -0.93 4.41
CA GLY A 49 -23.26 -1.79 5.47
C GLY A 49 -22.18 -2.54 6.27
N ILE A 50 -20.94 -2.07 6.25
CA ILE A 50 -19.90 -2.57 7.14
C ILE A 50 -20.16 -2.03 8.55
N ASN A 51 -20.15 -2.92 9.56
CA ASN A 51 -20.34 -2.51 10.95
C ASN A 51 -19.21 -1.59 11.42
N GLN A 52 -19.54 -0.48 12.06
CA GLN A 52 -18.56 0.48 12.55
C GLN A 52 -17.54 -0.14 13.51
N GLU A 53 -17.92 -1.11 14.30
CA GLU A 53 -17.03 -1.86 15.21
C GLU A 53 -15.91 -2.64 14.48
N ASN A 54 -16.09 -2.90 13.19
CA ASN A 54 -15.11 -3.58 12.34
C ASN A 54 -14.26 -2.58 11.52
N ILE A 55 -14.42 -1.28 11.71
CA ILE A 55 -13.70 -0.25 10.96
C ILE A 55 -12.75 0.49 11.89
N PHE A 56 -11.48 0.51 11.53
CA PHE A 56 -10.41 1.26 12.20
C PHE A 56 -9.94 2.35 11.23
N THR A 57 -10.20 3.61 11.57
CA THR A 57 -9.64 4.75 10.87
C THR A 57 -8.30 5.13 11.48
N LEU A 58 -7.30 5.41 10.65
CA LEU A 58 -5.98 5.84 11.09
C LEU A 58 -5.63 7.17 10.43
N ASP A 59 -4.92 7.98 11.19
CA ASP A 59 -4.25 9.18 10.71
C ASP A 59 -2.77 8.92 10.44
N SER A 60 -2.19 9.79 9.62
CA SER A 60 -0.75 9.76 9.33
C SER A 60 0.09 9.80 10.60
N GLY A 61 0.92 8.78 10.79
CA GLY A 61 1.80 8.63 11.95
C GLY A 61 1.21 7.80 13.09
N ASP A 62 -0.04 7.37 12.99
CA ASP A 62 -0.66 6.51 13.97
C ASP A 62 0.01 5.14 14.04
N THR A 63 -0.04 4.55 15.22
CA THR A 63 0.38 3.18 15.48
C THR A 63 -0.65 2.49 16.35
N GLU A 64 -1.24 1.40 15.85
CA GLU A 64 -2.29 0.65 16.53
C GLU A 64 -1.98 -0.85 16.54
N ILE A 65 -2.62 -1.57 17.48
CA ILE A 65 -2.65 -3.03 17.49
C ILE A 65 -4.06 -3.48 17.16
N ILE A 66 -4.22 -4.03 15.96
CA ILE A 66 -5.50 -4.46 15.39
C ILE A 66 -5.48 -5.97 15.26
N ASP A 67 -6.35 -6.65 15.96
CA ASP A 67 -6.42 -8.12 16.02
C ASP A 67 -5.06 -8.79 16.30
N GLY A 68 -4.28 -8.20 17.23
CA GLY A 68 -2.93 -8.67 17.59
C GLY A 68 -1.82 -8.34 16.58
N ILE A 69 -2.13 -7.62 15.52
CA ILE A 69 -1.18 -7.19 14.49
C ILE A 69 -0.84 -5.71 14.71
N LYS A 70 0.45 -5.40 14.80
CA LYS A 70 0.89 -4.01 14.87
C LYS A 70 0.84 -3.38 13.48
N VAL A 71 0.16 -2.23 13.39
CA VAL A 71 -0.02 -1.44 12.17
C VAL A 71 0.49 -0.03 12.41
N GLU A 72 1.34 0.48 11.52
CA GLU A 72 1.82 1.86 11.53
C GLU A 72 1.35 2.55 10.23
N ALA A 73 0.68 3.69 10.35
CA ALA A 73 0.23 4.48 9.21
C ALA A 73 1.33 5.43 8.73
N VAL A 74 1.69 5.33 7.45
CA VAL A 74 2.70 6.17 6.80
C VAL A 74 1.99 7.06 5.79
N PRO A 75 2.19 8.41 5.78
CA PRO A 75 1.54 9.25 4.80
C PRO A 75 1.97 8.88 3.38
N ALA A 76 1.00 8.79 2.47
CA ALA A 76 1.20 8.51 1.06
C ALA A 76 0.68 9.69 0.24
N TYR A 77 1.56 10.41 -0.45
CA TYR A 77 1.19 11.60 -1.20
C TYR A 77 2.20 11.93 -2.32
N ASN A 78 1.74 12.77 -3.26
CA ASN A 78 2.61 13.32 -4.30
C ASN A 78 3.32 14.60 -3.82
N THR A 79 4.58 14.76 -4.23
CA THR A 79 5.40 15.95 -3.95
C THR A 79 5.38 16.96 -5.10
N ASN A 80 5.15 16.50 -6.33
CA ASN A 80 5.20 17.33 -7.53
C ASN A 80 4.10 16.99 -8.57
N LYS A 81 3.10 16.21 -8.17
CA LYS A 81 1.95 15.80 -9.00
C LYS A 81 0.63 16.12 -8.26
N PRO A 82 -0.49 16.36 -8.94
CA PRO A 82 -1.74 16.78 -8.29
C PRO A 82 -2.66 15.62 -7.86
N PHE A 83 -2.29 14.36 -8.10
CA PHE A 83 -3.22 13.22 -8.02
C PHE A 83 -3.44 12.73 -6.58
N HIS A 84 -2.44 12.85 -5.72
CA HIS A 84 -2.47 12.41 -4.33
C HIS A 84 -2.03 13.57 -3.42
N PRO A 85 -2.92 14.56 -3.19
CA PRO A 85 -2.60 15.71 -2.33
C PRO A 85 -2.34 15.27 -0.89
N LYS A 86 -1.38 15.91 -0.22
CA LYS A 86 -1.03 15.59 1.17
C LYS A 86 -2.21 15.82 2.12
N GLU A 87 -3.06 16.77 1.78
CA GLU A 87 -4.26 17.18 2.54
C GLU A 87 -5.32 16.10 2.63
N ASN A 88 -5.32 15.11 1.72
CA ASN A 88 -6.24 13.99 1.75
C ASN A 88 -5.91 12.99 2.88
N ASN A 89 -4.73 13.12 3.51
CA ASN A 89 -4.27 12.22 4.57
C ASN A 89 -4.34 10.72 4.21
N TRP A 90 -4.09 10.40 2.94
CA TRP A 90 -4.03 9.02 2.45
C TRP A 90 -2.78 8.29 2.92
N LEU A 91 -2.86 6.97 3.02
CA LEU A 91 -1.96 6.18 3.82
C LEU A 91 -1.27 5.06 3.03
N GLY A 92 -0.02 4.82 3.36
CA GLY A 92 0.61 3.52 3.28
C GLY A 92 0.62 2.88 4.67
N TYR A 93 0.95 1.60 4.75
CA TYR A 93 0.94 0.86 6.02
C TYR A 93 2.23 0.09 6.23
N ILE A 94 2.72 0.05 7.47
CA ILE A 94 3.68 -0.95 7.91
C ILE A 94 2.92 -1.94 8.78
N ILE A 95 2.87 -3.20 8.36
CA ILE A 95 2.12 -4.27 9.02
C ILE A 95 3.14 -5.27 9.57
N GLU A 96 3.13 -5.52 10.88
CA GLU A 96 4.05 -6.47 11.50
C GLU A 96 3.34 -7.80 11.79
N ILE A 97 3.73 -8.85 11.06
CA ILE A 97 3.17 -10.20 11.19
C ILE A 97 4.30 -11.16 11.55
N LYS A 98 4.21 -11.80 12.73
CA LYS A 98 5.20 -12.78 13.21
C LYS A 98 6.65 -12.25 13.18
N GLY A 99 6.82 -10.97 13.53
CA GLY A 99 8.12 -10.30 13.58
C GLY A 99 8.69 -9.89 12.21
N VAL A 100 7.92 -10.03 11.12
CA VAL A 100 8.26 -9.53 9.79
C VAL A 100 7.45 -8.27 9.52
N ARG A 101 8.12 -7.21 9.09
CA ARG A 101 7.52 -5.90 8.82
C ARG A 101 7.33 -5.72 7.31
N TYR A 102 6.07 -5.58 6.90
CA TYR A 102 5.67 -5.37 5.51
C TYR A 102 5.26 -3.91 5.32
N TYR A 103 5.92 -3.20 4.41
CA TYR A 103 5.53 -1.85 4.01
C TYR A 103 4.74 -1.90 2.71
N ILE A 104 3.51 -1.43 2.75
CA ILE A 104 2.62 -1.22 1.60
C ILE A 104 2.58 0.28 1.37
N ALA A 105 3.25 0.77 0.32
CA ALA A 105 3.46 2.21 0.15
C ALA A 105 2.18 2.98 -0.20
N GLY A 106 1.19 2.32 -0.84
CA GLY A 106 0.10 3.02 -1.50
C GLY A 106 0.60 3.84 -2.68
N ASP A 107 -0.20 4.78 -3.14
CA ASP A 107 0.17 5.70 -4.21
C ASP A 107 0.90 6.91 -3.64
N THR A 108 2.19 6.99 -3.90
CA THR A 108 3.06 7.99 -3.29
C THR A 108 4.27 8.32 -4.18
N ASP A 109 4.81 9.51 -3.97
CA ASP A 109 6.18 9.86 -4.37
C ASP A 109 7.16 9.57 -3.23
N ILE A 110 8.46 9.90 -3.43
CA ILE A 110 9.44 9.89 -2.33
C ILE A 110 9.13 11.05 -1.40
N THR A 111 8.88 10.76 -0.12
CA THR A 111 8.57 11.75 0.91
C THR A 111 9.60 11.69 2.04
N GLU A 112 9.64 12.73 2.89
CA GLU A 112 10.53 12.72 4.05
C GLU A 112 10.12 11.66 5.09
N GLU A 113 8.85 11.28 5.08
CA GLU A 113 8.29 10.27 5.97
C GLU A 113 8.66 8.86 5.49
N ASN A 114 8.42 8.54 4.20
CA ASN A 114 8.66 7.18 3.70
C ASN A 114 10.16 6.81 3.61
N LYS A 115 11.06 7.79 3.48
CA LYS A 115 12.51 7.57 3.61
C LYS A 115 12.94 7.01 4.98
N LYS A 116 12.14 7.19 6.01
CA LYS A 116 12.42 6.75 7.39
C LYS A 116 11.84 5.38 7.70
N VAL A 117 11.07 4.81 6.81
CA VAL A 117 10.44 3.49 6.97
C VAL A 117 11.50 2.42 7.27
N LYS A 118 11.18 1.56 8.22
CA LYS A 118 11.95 0.36 8.55
C LYS A 118 11.08 -0.87 8.33
N CYS A 119 11.43 -1.68 7.34
CA CYS A 119 10.68 -2.88 6.98
C CYS A 119 11.59 -3.99 6.46
N ASP A 120 11.08 -5.21 6.44
CA ASP A 120 11.75 -6.37 5.84
C ASP A 120 11.35 -6.56 4.39
N VAL A 121 10.08 -6.27 4.08
CA VAL A 121 9.48 -6.40 2.74
C VAL A 121 8.81 -5.07 2.39
N ALA A 122 9.07 -4.54 1.20
CA ALA A 122 8.42 -3.32 0.72
C ALA A 122 7.68 -3.58 -0.60
N PHE A 123 6.43 -3.16 -0.68
CA PHE A 123 5.61 -3.08 -1.88
C PHE A 123 5.53 -1.62 -2.30
N VAL A 124 6.06 -1.29 -3.48
CA VAL A 124 6.15 0.11 -3.94
C VAL A 124 5.66 0.26 -5.38
N PRO A 125 4.93 1.35 -5.70
CA PRO A 125 4.50 1.63 -7.06
C PRO A 125 5.70 1.96 -7.95
N VAL A 126 5.67 1.50 -9.21
CA VAL A 126 6.75 1.73 -10.18
C VAL A 126 6.25 2.23 -11.54
N GLY A 127 4.93 2.42 -11.69
CA GLY A 127 4.29 2.73 -12.97
C GLY A 127 4.47 4.17 -13.45
N GLY A 128 4.96 5.08 -12.62
CA GLY A 128 5.06 6.50 -12.95
C GLY A 128 3.70 7.19 -13.06
N THR A 129 3.62 8.28 -13.79
CA THR A 129 2.46 9.14 -14.05
C THR A 129 1.79 9.66 -12.76
N TYR A 130 1.17 8.80 -11.98
CA TYR A 130 0.44 9.14 -10.74
C TYR A 130 1.29 8.96 -9.49
N THR A 131 2.34 8.14 -9.56
CA THR A 131 3.19 7.70 -8.46
C THR A 131 4.66 7.82 -8.83
N MET A 132 5.55 7.24 -8.04
CA MET A 132 6.94 7.04 -8.40
C MET A 132 7.07 6.27 -9.71
N ASP A 133 8.01 6.67 -10.56
CA ASP A 133 8.50 5.81 -11.63
C ASP A 133 9.47 4.74 -11.07
N PHE A 134 9.91 3.82 -11.92
CA PHE A 134 10.79 2.73 -11.50
C PHE A 134 12.15 3.19 -10.96
N LYS A 135 12.65 4.37 -11.38
CA LYS A 135 13.92 4.94 -10.88
C LYS A 135 13.72 5.56 -9.51
N GLU A 136 12.66 6.34 -9.34
CA GLU A 136 12.28 6.95 -8.06
C GLU A 136 12.01 5.86 -7.02
N ALA A 137 11.24 4.83 -7.39
CA ALA A 137 10.97 3.69 -6.52
C ALA A 137 12.26 2.95 -6.11
N ALA A 138 13.18 2.70 -7.05
CA ALA A 138 14.47 2.09 -6.74
C ALA A 138 15.32 2.99 -5.82
N GLN A 139 15.26 4.31 -6.00
CA GLN A 139 15.94 5.25 -5.11
C GLN A 139 15.39 5.15 -3.68
N LEU A 140 14.07 5.15 -3.49
CA LEU A 140 13.44 4.98 -2.18
C LEU A 140 13.86 3.66 -1.54
N ILE A 141 13.78 2.56 -2.27
CA ILE A 141 14.13 1.23 -1.78
C ILE A 141 15.62 1.15 -1.38
N ASN A 142 16.52 1.75 -2.14
CA ASN A 142 17.94 1.83 -1.81
C ASN A 142 18.23 2.71 -0.57
N ILE A 143 17.32 3.65 -0.23
CA ILE A 143 17.39 4.44 1.02
C ILE A 143 16.93 3.59 2.21
N ILE A 144 15.75 2.97 2.14
CA ILE A 144 15.15 2.25 3.28
C ILE A 144 15.71 0.84 3.48
N LYS A 145 16.32 0.25 2.44
CA LYS A 145 17.08 -1.02 2.46
C LYS A 145 16.32 -2.20 3.08
N PRO A 146 15.13 -2.56 2.58
CA PRO A 146 14.46 -3.77 3.00
C PRO A 146 15.23 -5.01 2.52
N LYS A 147 14.91 -6.20 3.05
CA LYS A 147 15.43 -7.47 2.53
C LYS A 147 14.84 -7.82 1.16
N PHE A 148 13.54 -7.51 0.99
CA PHE A 148 12.80 -7.79 -0.23
C PHE A 148 12.06 -6.54 -0.72
N ALA A 149 12.05 -6.33 -2.04
CA ALA A 149 11.32 -5.26 -2.69
C ALA A 149 10.46 -5.82 -3.82
N ILE A 150 9.19 -5.43 -3.81
CA ILE A 150 8.16 -5.95 -4.73
C ILE A 150 7.55 -4.76 -5.47
N PRO A 151 7.79 -4.65 -6.80
CA PRO A 151 7.15 -3.62 -7.59
C PRO A 151 5.66 -3.92 -7.76
N VAL A 152 4.83 -2.89 -7.63
CA VAL A 152 3.39 -2.92 -7.84
C VAL A 152 2.93 -1.73 -8.70
N HIS A 153 1.65 -1.64 -9.00
CA HIS A 153 1.03 -0.50 -9.70
C HIS A 153 1.67 -0.24 -11.07
N TYR A 154 1.72 -1.27 -11.94
CA TYR A 154 2.25 -1.21 -13.30
C TYR A 154 1.61 -2.26 -14.23
N GLY A 155 1.71 -2.01 -15.53
CA GLY A 155 1.35 -3.00 -16.55
C GLY A 155 -0.15 -3.15 -16.84
N SER A 156 -1.00 -2.27 -16.30
CA SER A 156 -2.43 -2.19 -16.57
C SER A 156 -2.82 -0.76 -16.95
N VAL A 157 -3.21 0.06 -15.98
CA VAL A 157 -3.62 1.47 -16.19
C VAL A 157 -2.41 2.34 -16.53
N VAL A 158 -1.28 2.10 -15.86
CA VAL A 158 -0.03 2.86 -16.01
C VAL A 158 1.18 1.96 -16.08
N GLY A 159 2.28 2.50 -16.59
CA GLY A 159 3.54 1.78 -16.69
C GLY A 159 3.48 0.55 -17.60
N SER A 160 4.55 -0.21 -17.59
CA SER A 160 4.72 -1.44 -18.37
C SER A 160 5.33 -2.56 -17.53
N LYS A 161 5.25 -3.79 -18.01
CA LYS A 161 5.96 -4.92 -17.37
C LYS A 161 7.48 -4.72 -17.32
N GLN A 162 8.01 -3.90 -18.23
CA GLN A 162 9.44 -3.56 -18.27
C GLN A 162 9.86 -2.73 -17.06
N ASP A 163 8.98 -1.85 -16.53
CA ASP A 163 9.29 -1.00 -15.39
C ASP A 163 9.64 -1.81 -14.14
N ALA A 164 8.92 -2.91 -13.89
CA ALA A 164 9.25 -3.83 -12.80
C ALA A 164 10.64 -4.47 -12.97
N THR A 165 10.98 -4.85 -14.19
CA THR A 165 12.29 -5.44 -14.51
C THR A 165 13.41 -4.42 -14.33
N ASP A 166 13.19 -3.19 -14.78
CA ASP A 166 14.19 -2.11 -14.71
C ASP A 166 14.34 -1.59 -13.28
N PHE A 167 13.24 -1.54 -12.50
CA PHE A 167 13.28 -1.31 -11.06
C PHE A 167 14.22 -2.29 -10.35
N ILE A 168 14.05 -3.60 -10.58
CA ILE A 168 14.85 -4.64 -9.93
C ILE A 168 16.35 -4.50 -10.28
N LYS A 169 16.70 -4.15 -11.51
CA LYS A 169 18.09 -3.94 -11.93
C LYS A 169 18.79 -2.79 -11.21
N LEU A 170 18.03 -1.82 -10.71
CA LEU A 170 18.56 -0.62 -10.02
C LEU A 170 18.72 -0.82 -8.51
N LEU A 171 18.25 -1.95 -7.96
CA LEU A 171 18.40 -2.23 -6.53
C LEU A 171 19.83 -2.58 -6.16
N TYR A 172 20.22 -2.19 -4.95
CA TYR A 172 21.50 -2.63 -4.40
C TYR A 172 21.55 -4.17 -4.27
N PRO A 173 22.73 -4.80 -4.44
CA PRO A 173 22.88 -6.27 -4.40
C PRO A 173 22.40 -6.93 -3.09
N THR A 174 22.29 -6.16 -2.01
CA THR A 174 21.79 -6.63 -0.71
C THR A 174 20.27 -6.72 -0.63
N ILE A 175 19.56 -6.20 -1.63
CA ILE A 175 18.09 -6.15 -1.67
C ILE A 175 17.61 -7.12 -2.76
N LYS A 176 16.75 -8.06 -2.38
CA LYS A 176 16.17 -9.01 -3.34
C LYS A 176 14.89 -8.44 -3.95
N GLY A 177 14.95 -8.05 -5.22
CA GLY A 177 13.76 -7.69 -6.00
C GLY A 177 12.96 -8.94 -6.40
N ILE A 178 11.64 -8.92 -6.23
CA ILE A 178 10.74 -10.03 -6.59
C ILE A 178 9.61 -9.48 -7.45
N ASN A 179 9.50 -9.98 -8.68
CA ASN A 179 8.35 -9.68 -9.55
C ASN A 179 7.31 -10.79 -9.41
N LEU A 180 6.17 -10.48 -8.77
CA LEU A 180 5.09 -11.46 -8.52
C LEU A 180 4.12 -11.62 -9.70
N ILE A 181 4.06 -10.65 -10.63
CA ILE A 181 3.08 -10.65 -11.73
C ILE A 181 3.54 -11.51 -12.91
N ASN A 182 4.81 -11.83 -13.02
CA ASN A 182 5.40 -12.59 -14.12
C ASN A 182 5.88 -14.00 -13.71
N GLN A 183 5.29 -14.59 -12.67
CA GLN A 183 5.56 -15.98 -12.28
C GLN A 183 4.52 -16.93 -12.85
#